data_1b042c9d0816a8fb1ca564a8bd0ace66
#
_entry.id   1b042c9d0816a8fb1ca564a8bd0ace66
#
_cell.length_a   1.000
_cell.length_b   1.000
_cell.length_c   1.000
_cell.angle_alpha   90.00
_cell.angle_beta   90.00
_cell.angle_gamma   90.00
#
_symmetry.space_group_name_H-M   'P 1'
#
loop_
_entity.id
_entity.type
_entity.pdbx_description
1 polymer ?
#
loop_
_entity_poly.entity_id
_entity_poly.type
_entity_poly.pdbx_seq_one_letter_code
_entity_poly.pdbx_strand_id
1 'polypeptide(L)' 'MLQGQVEELSGFRYMAHVLGYAARQRGEGVTENPFDAEPAASAAWLDGWMSAPARAN' A
#
# COMPACT_ATOMS: atom_id res chain seq x y z
N MET A 1 15.49 17.37 -11.45
CA MET A 1 16.20 16.78 -10.48
C MET A 1 15.41 16.44 -9.25
N LEU A 2 15.11 17.41 -8.38
CA LEU A 2 14.27 17.09 -7.22
C LEU A 2 12.90 16.61 -7.64
N GLN A 3 12.41 17.18 -8.72
CA GLN A 3 11.07 16.85 -9.19
C GLN A 3 10.95 15.40 -9.61
N GLY A 4 11.99 14.86 -10.24
CA GLY A 4 11.98 13.47 -10.64
C GLY A 4 11.96 12.53 -9.46
N GLN A 5 12.71 12.87 -8.41
CA GLN A 5 12.73 12.05 -7.21
C GLN A 5 11.37 12.06 -6.50
N VAL A 6 10.71 13.21 -6.49
CA VAL A 6 9.40 13.30 -5.87
C VAL A 6 8.41 12.42 -6.61
N GLU A 7 8.49 12.42 -7.93
CA GLU A 7 7.59 11.58 -8.72
C GLU A 7 7.83 10.11 -8.48
N GLU A 8 9.09 9.72 -8.33
CA GLU A 8 9.40 8.31 -8.05
C GLU A 8 8.84 7.90 -6.70
N LEU A 9 9.01 8.73 -5.69
CA LEU A 9 8.49 8.42 -4.38
C LEU A 9 6.98 8.33 -4.39
N SER A 10 6.33 9.25 -5.10
CA SER A 10 4.88 9.24 -5.20
C SER A 10 4.40 7.99 -5.91
N GLY A 11 5.10 7.58 -6.97
CA GLY A 11 4.76 6.38 -7.69
C GLY A 11 4.90 5.14 -6.83
N PHE A 12 5.95 5.08 -6.04
CA PHE A 12 6.18 3.94 -5.16
C PHE A 12 5.09 3.84 -4.10
N ARG A 13 4.72 4.97 -3.50
CA ARG A 13 3.66 4.99 -2.51
C ARG A 13 2.33 4.60 -3.13
N TYR A 14 2.06 5.09 -4.32
CA TYR A 14 0.83 4.74 -5.01
C TYR A 14 0.77 3.24 -5.26
N MET A 15 1.87 2.66 -5.71
CA MET A 15 1.92 1.22 -5.94
C MET A 15 1.67 0.43 -4.66
N ALA A 16 2.30 0.85 -3.58
CA ALA A 16 2.11 0.19 -2.29
C ALA A 16 0.65 0.28 -1.85
N HIS A 17 0.03 1.44 -2.04
CA HIS A 17 -1.37 1.64 -1.72
C HIS A 17 -2.25 0.67 -2.52
N VAL A 18 -1.99 0.58 -3.82
CA VAL A 18 -2.76 -0.32 -4.68
C VAL A 18 -2.62 -1.76 -4.24
N LEU A 19 -1.40 -2.15 -3.88
CA LEU A 19 -1.16 -3.52 -3.42
C LEU A 19 -1.89 -3.82 -2.12
N GLY A 20 -1.95 -2.84 -1.22
CA GLY A 20 -2.70 -3.02 0.02
C GLY A 20 -4.18 -3.18 -0.24
N TYR A 21 -4.71 -2.33 -1.11
CA TYR A 21 -6.11 -2.41 -1.49
C TYR A 21 -6.43 -3.79 -2.07
N ALA A 22 -5.59 -4.26 -2.99
CA ALA A 22 -5.80 -5.56 -3.60
C ALA A 22 -5.69 -6.70 -2.58
N ALA A 23 -4.77 -6.56 -1.63
CA ALA A 23 -4.61 -7.59 -0.60
C ALA A 23 -5.88 -7.72 0.23
N ARG A 24 -6.49 -6.58 0.59
CA ARG A 24 -7.75 -6.63 1.33
C ARG A 24 -8.83 -7.32 0.53
N GLN A 25 -8.88 -7.05 -0.76
CA GLN A 25 -9.90 -7.65 -1.60
C GLN A 25 -9.71 -9.16 -1.73
N ARG A 26 -8.46 -9.63 -1.61
CA ARG A 26 -8.19 -11.07 -1.62
C ARG A 26 -8.42 -11.71 -0.26
N GLY A 27 -8.76 -10.93 0.76
CA GLY A 27 -8.97 -11.45 2.08
C GLY A 27 -7.70 -11.64 2.88
N GLU A 28 -6.60 -11.05 2.44
CA GLU A 28 -5.35 -11.11 3.18
C GLU A 28 -5.38 -10.16 4.37
N GLY A 29 -4.78 -10.58 5.45
CA GLY A 29 -4.76 -9.77 6.65
C GLY A 29 -3.65 -8.73 6.63
N VAL A 30 -3.70 -7.83 7.61
CA VAL A 30 -2.74 -6.75 7.71
C VAL A 30 -1.31 -7.27 7.93
N THR A 31 -1.18 -8.47 8.47
CA THR A 31 0.12 -9.08 8.69
C THR A 31 0.80 -9.51 7.40
N GLU A 32 0.09 -9.48 6.30
CA GLU A 32 0.64 -9.84 4.99
C GLU A 32 1.37 -8.67 4.33
N ASN A 33 1.48 -7.54 5.01
CA ASN A 33 2.14 -6.37 4.49
C ASN A 33 3.59 -6.70 4.10
N PRO A 34 3.95 -6.63 2.81
CA PRO A 34 5.30 -7.00 2.39
C PRO A 34 6.34 -5.91 2.64
N PHE A 35 5.91 -4.74 3.09
CA PHE A 35 6.80 -3.59 3.25
C PHE A 35 7.13 -3.34 4.71
N ASP A 36 7.21 -4.39 5.50
CA ASP A 36 7.37 -4.28 6.94
C ASP A 36 8.60 -3.46 7.32
N ALA A 37 9.68 -3.60 6.56
CA ALA A 37 10.94 -2.94 6.86
C ALA A 37 11.05 -1.54 6.27
N GLU A 38 10.02 -1.05 5.57
CA GLU A 38 10.06 0.24 4.90
C GLU A 38 8.88 1.07 5.35
N PRO A 39 9.08 1.96 6.31
CA PRO A 39 7.95 2.65 6.96
C PRO A 39 7.02 3.38 6.00
N ALA A 40 7.57 4.09 5.02
CA ALA A 40 6.72 4.86 4.10
C ALA A 40 5.86 3.93 3.24
N ALA A 41 6.46 2.87 2.71
CA ALA A 41 5.73 1.92 1.89
C ALA A 41 4.74 1.13 2.73
N SER A 42 5.14 0.76 3.94
CA SER A 42 4.27 0.04 4.85
C SER A 42 3.03 0.86 5.18
N ALA A 43 3.21 2.14 5.46
CA ALA A 43 2.09 3.02 5.76
C ALA A 43 1.16 3.17 4.56
N ALA A 44 1.74 3.30 3.37
CA ALA A 44 0.93 3.42 2.16
C ALA A 44 0.14 2.14 1.89
N TRP A 45 0.78 0.99 2.11
CA TRP A 45 0.11 -0.29 1.94
C TRP A 45 -1.07 -0.42 2.93
N LEU A 46 -0.83 -0.07 4.19
CA LEU A 46 -1.89 -0.10 5.19
C LEU A 46 -3.03 0.84 4.84
N ASP A 47 -2.70 2.02 4.34
CA ASP A 47 -3.71 2.98 3.94
C ASP A 47 -4.58 2.40 2.83
N GLY A 48 -3.98 1.74 1.87
CA GLY A 48 -4.73 1.08 0.80
C GLY A 48 -5.58 -0.05 1.35
N TRP A 49 -4.99 -0.86 2.23
CA TRP A 49 -5.69 -1.98 2.84
C TRP A 49 -6.92 -1.51 3.60
N MET A 50 -6.78 -0.41 4.35
CA MET A 50 -7.89 0.12 5.14
C MET A 50 -8.90 0.86 4.29
N SER A 51 -8.51 1.32 3.11
CA SER A 51 -9.41 2.01 2.19
C SER A 51 -10.33 1.05 1.45
N ALA A 52 -9.93 -0.19 1.30
CA ALA A 52 -10.73 -1.15 0.57
C ALA A 52 -11.90 -1.60 1.43
N PRO A 53 -13.06 -1.84 0.81
CA PRO A 53 -14.21 -2.33 1.56
C PRO A 53 -13.92 -3.71 2.12
N ALA A 54 -14.48 -3.98 3.30
CA ALA A 54 -14.33 -5.29 3.89
C ALA A 54 -14.91 -6.34 2.97
N ARG A 55 -14.22 -7.48 2.88
CA ARG A 55 -14.67 -8.54 2.00
C ARG A 55 -16.00 -9.08 2.51
N ALA A 56 -16.97 -9.12 1.64
CA ALA A 56 -18.28 -9.67 1.99
C ALA A 56 -18.22 -11.19 1.98
N ASN A 57 -18.85 -11.79 2.95
CA ASN A 57 -18.90 -13.25 3.05
C ASN A 57 -20.31 -13.74 3.09
#